data_44749b47db8576ab260491c9a937bfb2
#
_entry.id   44749b47db8576ab260491c9a937bfb2
#
_cell.length_a   1.000
_cell.length_b   1.000
_cell.length_c   1.000
_cell.angle_alpha   90.00
_cell.angle_beta   90.00
_cell.angle_gamma   90.00
#
_symmetry.space_group_name_H-M   'P 1'
#
loop_
_entity.id
_entity.type
_entity.pdbx_description
1 polymer ?
#
loop_
_entity_poly.entity_id
_entity_poly.type
_entity_poly.pdbx_seq_one_letter_code
_entity_poly.pdbx_strand_id
1 'polypeptide(L)'
;MPPDERGMRGVDETAKALPAPPERSPLLVDLYQLSMMQAYLEAGRTGDAVFEFFVRRLPARRRFLVAAGLAQVVEWLQGLRFSREELGWLRASGMFSDALLAHLARLRFDGDVDALPEGRVFFAGEPVLRLRASLPLAQFVESRIVNLLHYQTLVASKAAQLRLLAPGRELVDFGLRRAHGAEAGLLCARAAWIAGFDATATLRADRKSTRLNSSHV
;
A
#
# COMPACT_ATOMS: atom_id res chain seq x y z
N MET A 1 3.37 51.93 -15.82
CA MET A 1 2.70 50.78 -16.43
C MET A 1 2.72 49.69 -15.39
N PRO A 2 1.61 49.31 -14.71
CA PRO A 2 1.62 48.26 -13.70
C PRO A 2 1.70 46.90 -14.38
N PRO A 3 2.27 45.85 -13.72
CA PRO A 3 2.37 44.53 -14.29
C PRO A 3 0.99 43.85 -14.33
N ASP A 4 0.75 43.20 -15.45
CA ASP A 4 -0.41 42.44 -15.84
C ASP A 4 -0.75 41.32 -14.83
N GLU A 5 -1.88 41.51 -14.13
CA GLU A 5 -2.54 40.48 -13.32
C GLU A 5 -3.17 39.41 -14.23
N ARG A 6 -2.34 38.61 -14.88
CA ARG A 6 -2.84 37.37 -15.45
C ARG A 6 -2.99 36.35 -14.34
N GLY A 7 -4.19 36.36 -13.80
CA GLY A 7 -4.67 35.52 -12.73
C GLY A 7 -4.25 34.06 -12.87
N MET A 8 -3.73 33.50 -11.80
CA MET A 8 -3.83 32.09 -11.50
C MET A 8 -5.29 31.71 -11.71
N ARG A 9 -5.56 30.98 -12.78
CA ARG A 9 -6.88 30.36 -12.97
C ARG A 9 -7.11 29.52 -11.74
N GLY A 10 -8.16 29.82 -11.00
CA GLY A 10 -8.54 29.16 -9.78
C GLY A 10 -8.53 27.66 -10.00
N VAL A 11 -7.88 26.95 -9.10
CA VAL A 11 -8.08 25.51 -8.93
C VAL A 11 -9.60 25.36 -8.77
N ASP A 12 -10.20 24.61 -9.68
CA ASP A 12 -11.64 24.35 -9.67
C ASP A 12 -12.03 23.88 -8.28
N GLU A 13 -12.84 24.67 -7.55
CA GLU A 13 -13.31 24.33 -6.20
C GLU A 13 -14.12 23.03 -6.15
N THR A 14 -14.42 22.44 -7.33
CA THR A 14 -15.02 21.10 -7.44
C THR A 14 -14.01 19.96 -7.30
N ALA A 15 -12.70 20.23 -7.25
CA ALA A 15 -11.72 19.25 -6.81
C ALA A 15 -11.91 18.99 -5.31
N LYS A 16 -12.97 18.25 -4.99
CA LYS A 16 -13.33 17.86 -3.63
C LYS A 16 -12.09 17.26 -2.95
N ALA A 17 -11.69 17.86 -1.82
CA ALA A 17 -10.64 17.30 -0.97
C ALA A 17 -10.89 15.81 -0.76
N LEU A 18 -9.84 14.99 -0.96
CA LEU A 18 -9.93 13.54 -0.70
C LEU A 18 -10.34 13.33 0.77
N PRO A 19 -11.37 12.52 1.04
CA PRO A 19 -11.79 12.24 2.40
C PRO A 19 -10.71 11.45 3.15
N ALA A 20 -10.46 11.81 4.41
CA ALA A 20 -9.59 11.16 5.41
C ALA A 20 -8.10 11.00 5.00
N PRO A 21 -7.17 10.56 5.87
CA PRO A 21 -5.79 10.28 5.45
C PRO A 21 -5.83 9.25 4.31
N PRO A 22 -5.45 9.63 3.07
CA PRO A 22 -5.71 8.80 1.89
C PRO A 22 -5.10 7.40 2.01
N GLU A 23 -3.99 7.27 2.74
CA GLU A 23 -3.27 6.00 2.89
C GLU A 23 -4.03 4.90 3.65
N ARG A 24 -5.13 5.24 4.36
CA ARG A 24 -5.96 4.28 5.13
C ARG A 24 -7.32 4.03 4.52
N SER A 25 -7.70 4.79 3.51
CA SER A 25 -9.02 4.68 2.90
C SER A 25 -9.23 3.31 2.24
N PRO A 26 -10.38 2.65 2.47
CA PRO A 26 -10.78 1.46 1.71
C PRO A 26 -11.08 1.76 0.23
N LEU A 27 -11.20 3.04 -0.14
CA LEU A 27 -11.36 3.46 -1.54
C LEU A 27 -10.04 3.45 -2.33
N LEU A 28 -8.88 3.18 -1.69
CA LEU A 28 -7.60 2.95 -2.38
C LEU A 28 -7.55 1.57 -3.04
N VAL A 29 -8.54 1.26 -3.84
CA VAL A 29 -8.66 0.05 -4.63
C VAL A 29 -9.11 0.41 -6.04
N ASP A 30 -8.93 -0.48 -6.98
CA ASP A 30 -9.46 -0.28 -8.33
C ASP A 30 -11.00 -0.37 -8.33
N LEU A 31 -11.65 0.42 -9.19
CA LEU A 31 -13.11 0.47 -9.29
C LEU A 31 -13.74 -0.92 -9.49
N TYR A 32 -13.11 -1.76 -10.31
CA TYR A 32 -13.62 -3.10 -10.61
C TYR A 32 -13.70 -4.00 -9.37
N GLN A 33 -12.93 -3.73 -8.31
CA GLN A 33 -13.01 -4.50 -7.06
C GLN A 33 -14.39 -4.39 -6.41
N LEU A 34 -14.98 -3.19 -6.41
CA LEU A 34 -16.35 -3.00 -5.92
C LEU A 34 -17.40 -3.60 -6.85
N SER A 35 -17.22 -3.46 -8.16
CA SER A 35 -18.14 -4.05 -9.14
C SER A 35 -18.14 -5.57 -9.07
N MET A 36 -16.97 -6.20 -8.92
CA MET A 36 -16.85 -7.64 -8.74
C MET A 36 -17.41 -8.11 -7.42
N MET A 37 -17.16 -7.37 -6.32
CA MET A 37 -17.78 -7.68 -5.02
C MET A 37 -19.29 -7.67 -5.12
N GLN A 38 -19.88 -6.66 -5.78
CA GLN A 38 -21.32 -6.61 -6.01
C GLN A 38 -21.82 -7.83 -6.79
N ALA A 39 -21.16 -8.18 -7.89
CA ALA A 39 -21.55 -9.33 -8.71
C ALA A 39 -21.47 -10.66 -7.93
N TYR A 40 -20.44 -10.84 -7.08
CA TYR A 40 -20.34 -12.03 -6.25
C TYR A 40 -21.45 -12.11 -5.19
N LEU A 41 -21.78 -10.99 -4.56
CA LEU A 41 -22.86 -10.93 -3.57
C LEU A 41 -24.22 -11.23 -4.22
N GLU A 42 -24.52 -10.63 -5.37
CA GLU A 42 -25.74 -10.85 -6.15
C GLU A 42 -25.86 -12.30 -6.65
N ALA A 43 -24.76 -12.93 -7.03
CA ALA A 43 -24.70 -14.32 -7.45
C ALA A 43 -24.62 -15.33 -6.29
N GLY A 44 -24.64 -14.88 -5.03
CA GLY A 44 -24.49 -15.74 -3.85
C GLY A 44 -23.12 -16.42 -3.75
N ARG A 45 -22.08 -15.89 -4.40
CA ARG A 45 -20.72 -16.42 -4.39
C ARG A 45 -19.94 -15.85 -3.21
N THR A 46 -20.21 -16.34 -2.02
CA THR A 46 -19.63 -15.85 -0.74
C THR A 46 -18.76 -16.89 -0.02
N GLY A 47 -18.49 -18.03 -0.64
CA GLY A 47 -17.62 -19.07 -0.08
C GLY A 47 -16.17 -18.61 0.07
N ASP A 48 -15.40 -19.37 0.82
CA ASP A 48 -13.98 -19.12 1.05
C ASP A 48 -13.16 -19.16 -0.23
N ALA A 49 -12.17 -18.27 -0.32
CA ALA A 49 -11.19 -18.21 -1.37
C ALA A 49 -9.78 -18.02 -0.79
N VAL A 50 -8.80 -18.50 -1.53
CA VAL A 50 -7.38 -18.34 -1.20
C VAL A 50 -6.73 -17.55 -2.32
N PHE A 51 -6.12 -16.43 -1.97
CA PHE A 51 -5.35 -15.60 -2.89
C PHE A 51 -3.88 -15.62 -2.49
N GLU A 52 -2.99 -15.69 -3.47
CA GLU A 52 -1.55 -15.68 -3.25
C GLU A 52 -0.89 -14.53 -4.01
N PHE A 53 -0.04 -13.79 -3.29
CA PHE A 53 0.87 -12.83 -3.91
C PHE A 53 2.22 -13.49 -4.17
N PHE A 54 2.65 -13.46 -5.43
CA PHE A 54 3.97 -13.92 -5.87
C PHE A 54 4.45 -13.10 -7.07
N VAL A 55 5.76 -13.11 -7.32
CA VAL A 55 6.35 -12.43 -8.47
C VAL A 55 6.58 -13.44 -9.59
N ARG A 56 5.96 -13.24 -10.74
CA ARG A 56 5.99 -14.19 -11.86
C ARG A 56 7.38 -14.34 -12.47
N ARG A 57 8.09 -13.22 -12.69
CA ARG A 57 9.41 -13.17 -13.31
C ARG A 57 10.22 -12.00 -12.75
N LEU A 58 11.53 -12.22 -12.61
CA LEU A 58 12.46 -11.15 -12.26
C LEU A 58 13.04 -10.50 -13.51
N PRO A 59 13.33 -9.18 -13.49
CA PRO A 59 14.13 -8.53 -14.51
C PRO A 59 15.51 -9.21 -14.64
N ALA A 60 16.09 -9.23 -15.84
CA ALA A 60 17.33 -9.95 -16.15
C ALA A 60 18.52 -9.67 -15.21
N ARG A 61 18.58 -8.47 -14.63
CA ARG A 61 19.64 -8.05 -13.69
C ARG A 61 19.28 -8.22 -12.21
N ARG A 62 18.13 -8.79 -11.90
CA ARG A 62 17.67 -9.01 -10.53
C ARG A 62 17.57 -10.50 -10.27
N ARG A 63 18.34 -11.01 -9.31
CA ARG A 63 18.42 -12.45 -9.02
C ARG A 63 17.57 -12.86 -7.83
N PHE A 64 17.19 -11.91 -6.98
CA PHE A 64 16.39 -12.13 -5.78
C PHE A 64 15.56 -10.90 -5.44
N LEU A 65 14.63 -11.07 -4.56
CA LEU A 65 13.82 -10.02 -3.96
C LEU A 65 13.91 -10.09 -2.44
N VAL A 66 13.59 -8.97 -1.77
CA VAL A 66 13.50 -8.88 -0.31
C VAL A 66 12.06 -8.49 0.04
N ALA A 67 11.39 -9.32 0.82
CA ALA A 67 10.01 -9.09 1.23
C ALA A 67 9.91 -7.83 2.09
N ALA A 68 9.01 -6.92 1.73
CA ALA A 68 8.72 -5.71 2.49
C ALA A 68 7.29 -5.23 2.20
N GLY A 69 6.66 -4.58 3.17
CA GLY A 69 5.30 -4.05 3.06
C GLY A 69 4.25 -4.80 3.87
N LEU A 70 4.60 -5.92 4.50
CA LEU A 70 3.67 -6.73 5.28
C LEU A 70 3.07 -5.96 6.45
N ALA A 71 3.85 -5.16 7.18
CA ALA A 71 3.34 -4.39 8.30
C ALA A 71 2.23 -3.41 7.89
N GLN A 72 2.38 -2.75 6.73
CA GLN A 72 1.34 -1.84 6.21
C GLN A 72 0.11 -2.60 5.72
N VAL A 73 0.29 -3.79 5.11
CA VAL A 73 -0.82 -4.66 4.73
C VAL A 73 -1.64 -5.04 5.96
N VAL A 74 -0.99 -5.53 7.01
CA VAL A 74 -1.67 -5.93 8.26
C VAL A 74 -2.37 -4.74 8.91
N GLU A 75 -1.70 -3.59 9.02
CA GLU A 75 -2.30 -2.36 9.59
C GLU A 75 -3.54 -1.92 8.79
N TRP A 76 -3.46 -1.97 7.45
CA TRP A 76 -4.58 -1.60 6.59
C TRP A 76 -5.75 -2.58 6.71
N LEU A 77 -5.49 -3.89 6.69
CA LEU A 77 -6.53 -4.92 6.84
C LEU A 77 -7.23 -4.83 8.20
N GLN A 78 -6.48 -4.67 9.30
CA GLN A 78 -7.03 -4.49 10.65
C GLN A 78 -7.88 -3.22 10.76
N GLY A 79 -7.50 -2.17 10.03
CA GLY A 79 -8.23 -0.91 9.97
C GLY A 79 -9.35 -0.87 8.95
N LEU A 80 -9.59 -1.95 8.18
CA LEU A 80 -10.52 -1.96 7.05
C LEU A 80 -11.95 -1.67 7.48
N ARG A 81 -12.41 -0.46 7.15
CA ARG A 81 -13.78 0.01 7.39
C ARG A 81 -14.08 1.22 6.54
N PHE A 82 -15.28 1.29 6.00
CA PHE A 82 -15.80 2.46 5.31
C PHE A 82 -16.32 3.49 6.32
N SER A 83 -15.96 4.75 6.12
CA SER A 83 -16.55 5.87 6.86
C SER A 83 -17.94 6.21 6.31
N ARG A 84 -18.71 6.99 7.08
CA ARG A 84 -20.02 7.50 6.62
C ARG A 84 -19.88 8.39 5.38
N GLU A 85 -18.80 9.15 5.32
CA GLU A 85 -18.49 10.04 4.21
C GLU A 85 -18.21 9.26 2.93
N GLU A 86 -17.35 8.24 2.99
CA GLU A 86 -17.04 7.35 1.86
C GLU A 86 -18.28 6.61 1.36
N LEU A 87 -19.11 6.09 2.25
CA LEU A 87 -20.39 5.46 1.87
C LEU A 87 -21.36 6.46 1.24
N GLY A 88 -21.40 7.70 1.75
CA GLY A 88 -22.18 8.79 1.16
C GLY A 88 -21.74 9.13 -0.24
N TRP A 89 -20.42 9.19 -0.48
CA TRP A 89 -19.84 9.42 -1.80
C TRP A 89 -20.16 8.28 -2.78
N LEU A 90 -20.00 7.02 -2.35
CA LEU A 90 -20.37 5.85 -3.17
C LEU A 90 -21.86 5.87 -3.53
N ARG A 91 -22.74 6.20 -2.59
CA ARG A 91 -24.19 6.32 -2.84
C ARG A 91 -24.49 7.42 -3.85
N ALA A 92 -23.88 8.60 -3.70
CA ALA A 92 -24.07 9.72 -4.59
C ALA A 92 -23.59 9.46 -6.02
N SER A 93 -22.63 8.53 -6.21
CA SER A 93 -22.15 8.12 -7.53
C SER A 93 -23.22 7.39 -8.37
N GLY A 94 -24.21 6.79 -7.74
CA GLY A 94 -25.25 5.98 -8.41
C GLY A 94 -24.77 4.69 -9.06
N MET A 95 -23.50 4.31 -8.86
CA MET A 95 -22.88 3.13 -9.51
C MET A 95 -23.16 1.81 -8.80
N PHE A 96 -23.55 1.85 -7.54
CA PHE A 96 -23.61 0.68 -6.67
C PHE A 96 -24.98 0.51 -6.02
N SER A 97 -25.38 -0.75 -5.82
CA SER A 97 -26.67 -1.08 -5.21
C SER A 97 -26.68 -0.76 -3.71
N ASP A 98 -27.89 -0.49 -3.17
CA ASP A 98 -28.06 -0.31 -1.73
C ASP A 98 -27.65 -1.56 -0.94
N ALA A 99 -27.80 -2.74 -1.51
CA ALA A 99 -27.35 -4.00 -0.91
C ALA A 99 -25.84 -4.03 -0.73
N LEU A 100 -25.06 -3.63 -1.74
CA LEU A 100 -23.60 -3.49 -1.62
C LEU A 100 -23.23 -2.43 -0.58
N LEU A 101 -23.86 -1.25 -0.60
CA LEU A 101 -23.58 -0.18 0.36
C LEU A 101 -23.85 -0.62 1.80
N ALA A 102 -24.94 -1.37 2.03
CA ALA A 102 -25.26 -1.97 3.33
C ALA A 102 -24.21 -3.02 3.77
N HIS A 103 -23.65 -3.79 2.81
CA HIS A 103 -22.58 -4.74 3.08
C HIS A 103 -21.28 -3.99 3.45
N LEU A 104 -20.87 -2.98 2.68
CA LEU A 104 -19.66 -2.17 2.92
C LEU A 104 -19.71 -1.45 4.28
N ALA A 105 -20.89 -1.00 4.73
CA ALA A 105 -21.05 -0.35 6.03
C ALA A 105 -20.63 -1.25 7.22
N ARG A 106 -20.74 -2.56 7.05
CA ARG A 106 -20.38 -3.57 8.06
C ARG A 106 -19.05 -4.26 7.76
N LEU A 107 -18.46 -3.99 6.60
CA LEU A 107 -17.24 -4.68 6.15
C LEU A 107 -16.11 -4.53 7.16
N ARG A 108 -15.51 -5.64 7.51
CA ARG A 108 -14.26 -5.77 8.29
C ARG A 108 -13.46 -6.90 7.67
N PHE A 109 -12.17 -6.87 7.89
CA PHE A 109 -11.35 -8.03 7.54
C PHE A 109 -11.50 -9.09 8.65
N ASP A 110 -11.98 -10.27 8.27
CA ASP A 110 -12.23 -11.44 9.13
C ASP A 110 -11.52 -12.70 8.61
N GLY A 111 -10.56 -12.52 7.70
CA GLY A 111 -9.78 -13.60 7.11
C GLY A 111 -8.43 -13.86 7.79
N ASP A 112 -7.69 -14.82 7.22
CA ASP A 112 -6.34 -15.18 7.64
C ASP A 112 -5.30 -14.69 6.65
N VAL A 113 -4.11 -14.33 7.16
CA VAL A 113 -2.95 -13.94 6.35
C VAL A 113 -1.73 -14.71 6.82
N ASP A 114 -1.18 -15.53 5.92
CA ASP A 114 0.13 -16.17 6.06
C ASP A 114 1.13 -15.45 5.15
N ALA A 115 2.28 -15.01 5.67
CA ALA A 115 3.24 -14.29 4.86
C ALA A 115 4.68 -14.52 5.28
N LEU A 116 5.61 -14.32 4.35
CA LEU A 116 7.04 -14.27 4.66
C LEU A 116 7.31 -13.05 5.55
N PRO A 117 8.11 -13.20 6.62
CA PRO A 117 8.59 -12.07 7.39
C PRO A 117 9.33 -11.05 6.51
N GLU A 118 9.17 -9.76 6.83
CA GLU A 118 9.91 -8.70 6.15
C GLU A 118 11.43 -8.91 6.31
N GLY A 119 12.19 -8.51 5.29
CA GLY A 119 13.64 -8.73 5.21
C GLY A 119 14.05 -10.11 4.69
N ARG A 120 13.13 -11.05 4.51
CA ARG A 120 13.45 -12.37 3.92
C ARG A 120 13.68 -12.25 2.42
N VAL A 121 14.71 -12.93 1.96
CA VAL A 121 14.98 -13.13 0.53
C VAL A 121 14.02 -14.16 -0.03
N PHE A 122 13.51 -13.91 -1.23
CA PHE A 122 12.67 -14.84 -1.99
C PHE A 122 12.92 -14.73 -3.50
N PHE A 123 12.39 -15.69 -4.27
CA PHE A 123 12.60 -15.81 -5.71
C PHE A 123 11.28 -15.77 -6.49
N ALA A 124 11.38 -15.66 -7.82
CA ALA A 124 10.19 -15.71 -8.67
C ALA A 124 9.44 -17.05 -8.50
N GLY A 125 8.11 -16.96 -8.48
CA GLY A 125 7.24 -18.12 -8.32
C GLY A 125 6.98 -18.55 -6.88
N GLU A 126 7.72 -17.99 -5.89
CA GLU A 126 7.49 -18.30 -4.48
C GLU A 126 6.35 -17.42 -3.91
N PRO A 127 5.34 -18.01 -3.23
CA PRO A 127 4.32 -17.24 -2.53
C PRO A 127 4.91 -16.42 -1.39
N VAL A 128 4.66 -15.12 -1.39
CA VAL A 128 5.14 -14.17 -0.36
C VAL A 128 4.05 -13.91 0.67
N LEU A 129 2.80 -13.89 0.22
CA LEU A 129 1.63 -13.73 1.07
C LEU A 129 0.51 -14.62 0.53
N ARG A 130 -0.16 -15.31 1.45
CA ARG A 130 -1.40 -16.03 1.23
C ARG A 130 -2.48 -15.42 2.08
N LEU A 131 -3.63 -15.12 1.47
CA LEU A 131 -4.80 -14.58 2.14
C LEU A 131 -5.96 -15.55 1.95
N ARG A 132 -6.64 -15.92 3.04
CA ARG A 132 -7.87 -16.69 3.03
C ARG A 132 -8.99 -15.83 3.60
N ALA A 133 -10.05 -15.64 2.84
CA ALA A 133 -11.24 -14.90 3.26
C ALA A 133 -12.43 -15.30 2.37
N SER A 134 -13.62 -14.77 2.63
CA SER A 134 -14.72 -14.90 1.67
C SER A 134 -14.31 -14.33 0.31
N LEU A 135 -14.78 -14.93 -0.79
CA LEU A 135 -14.40 -14.51 -2.14
C LEU A 135 -14.61 -13.01 -2.39
N PRO A 136 -15.75 -12.38 -1.99
CA PRO A 136 -15.92 -10.94 -2.16
C PRO A 136 -14.87 -10.11 -1.41
N LEU A 137 -14.51 -10.52 -0.19
CA LEU A 137 -13.52 -9.81 0.61
C LEU A 137 -12.10 -10.01 0.07
N ALA A 138 -11.71 -11.25 -0.26
CA ALA A 138 -10.40 -11.57 -0.82
C ALA A 138 -10.15 -10.80 -2.13
N GLN A 139 -11.15 -10.75 -3.00
CA GLN A 139 -11.11 -9.97 -4.24
C GLN A 139 -10.97 -8.47 -3.96
N PHE A 140 -11.74 -7.93 -3.02
CA PHE A 140 -11.77 -6.51 -2.72
C PHE A 140 -10.41 -5.97 -2.26
N VAL A 141 -9.70 -6.70 -1.40
CA VAL A 141 -8.44 -6.24 -0.80
C VAL A 141 -7.21 -6.41 -1.71
N GLU A 142 -7.35 -7.13 -2.82
CA GLU A 142 -6.24 -7.53 -3.70
C GLU A 142 -5.38 -6.35 -4.15
N SER A 143 -5.98 -5.34 -4.79
CA SER A 143 -5.18 -4.28 -5.44
C SER A 143 -4.39 -3.44 -4.44
N ARG A 144 -4.93 -3.18 -3.24
CA ARG A 144 -4.18 -2.44 -2.21
C ARG A 144 -3.05 -3.29 -1.61
N ILE A 145 -3.27 -4.57 -1.36
CA ILE A 145 -2.22 -5.49 -0.89
C ILE A 145 -1.08 -5.53 -1.91
N VAL A 146 -1.40 -5.72 -3.19
CA VAL A 146 -0.41 -5.73 -4.27
C VAL A 146 0.36 -4.41 -4.31
N ASN A 147 -0.32 -3.27 -4.23
CA ASN A 147 0.30 -1.94 -4.24
C ASN A 147 1.32 -1.77 -3.10
N LEU A 148 0.95 -2.14 -1.88
CA LEU A 148 1.81 -2.01 -0.70
C LEU A 148 3.03 -2.96 -0.75
N LEU A 149 2.83 -4.22 -1.12
CA LEU A 149 3.90 -5.21 -1.19
C LEU A 149 4.83 -4.96 -2.38
N HIS A 150 4.28 -4.70 -3.56
CA HIS A 150 5.07 -4.52 -4.78
C HIS A 150 6.06 -3.37 -4.64
N TYR A 151 5.59 -2.18 -4.28
CA TYR A 151 6.44 -1.00 -4.17
C TYR A 151 7.57 -1.19 -3.16
N GLN A 152 7.24 -1.59 -1.93
CA GLN A 152 8.23 -1.75 -0.88
C GLN A 152 9.21 -2.88 -1.16
N THR A 153 8.74 -4.00 -1.72
CA THR A 153 9.60 -5.12 -2.15
C THR A 153 10.59 -4.69 -3.22
N LEU A 154 10.17 -3.87 -4.21
CA LEU A 154 11.08 -3.37 -5.24
C LEU A 154 12.16 -2.47 -4.65
N VAL A 155 11.79 -1.56 -3.74
CA VAL A 155 12.72 -0.65 -3.07
C VAL A 155 13.70 -1.43 -2.18
N ALA A 156 13.18 -2.30 -1.30
CA ALA A 156 14.01 -3.11 -0.41
C ALA A 156 15.01 -3.98 -1.19
N SER A 157 14.54 -4.59 -2.29
CA SER A 157 15.41 -5.42 -3.15
C SER A 157 16.50 -4.60 -3.83
N LYS A 158 16.22 -3.35 -4.22
CA LYS A 158 17.25 -2.44 -4.77
C LYS A 158 18.22 -1.98 -3.69
N ALA A 159 17.72 -1.65 -2.52
CA ALA A 159 18.54 -1.25 -1.38
C ALA A 159 19.47 -2.40 -0.92
N ALA A 160 18.99 -3.63 -0.86
CA ALA A 160 19.79 -4.82 -0.55
C ALA A 160 20.95 -5.01 -1.54
N GLN A 161 20.72 -4.78 -2.84
CA GLN A 161 21.81 -4.83 -3.83
C GLN A 161 22.87 -3.77 -3.54
N LEU A 162 22.46 -2.54 -3.16
CA LEU A 162 23.41 -1.47 -2.81
C LEU A 162 24.19 -1.81 -1.54
N ARG A 163 23.53 -2.40 -0.53
CA ARG A 163 24.19 -2.87 0.69
C ARG A 163 25.27 -3.93 0.39
N LEU A 164 24.97 -4.88 -0.50
CA LEU A 164 25.94 -5.91 -0.93
C LEU A 164 27.13 -5.33 -1.68
N LEU A 165 26.93 -4.27 -2.47
CA LEU A 165 27.99 -3.60 -3.24
C LEU A 165 28.85 -2.64 -2.41
N ALA A 166 28.36 -2.22 -1.24
CA ALA A 166 29.04 -1.27 -0.36
C ALA A 166 29.15 -1.81 1.09
N PRO A 167 29.83 -2.95 1.30
CA PRO A 167 29.98 -3.51 2.64
C PRO A 167 30.78 -2.54 3.54
N GLY A 168 30.32 -2.37 4.79
CA GLY A 168 30.97 -1.50 5.76
C GLY A 168 30.84 0.01 5.49
N ARG A 169 30.11 0.43 4.47
CA ARG A 169 29.79 1.85 4.25
C ARG A 169 28.48 2.22 4.90
N GLU A 170 28.40 3.42 5.47
CA GLU A 170 27.13 4.00 5.86
C GLU A 170 26.27 4.31 4.63
N LEU A 171 25.03 3.82 4.60
CA LEU A 171 24.05 4.03 3.54
C LEU A 171 22.89 4.85 4.08
N VAL A 172 22.62 5.99 3.47
CA VAL A 172 21.57 6.92 3.87
C VAL A 172 20.55 7.07 2.74
N ASP A 173 19.26 6.87 3.05
CA ASP A 173 18.19 7.22 2.13
C ASP A 173 18.02 8.75 2.07
N PHE A 174 18.10 9.31 0.88
CA PHE A 174 17.92 10.73 0.58
C PHE A 174 16.88 10.97 -0.51
N GLY A 175 15.90 10.08 -0.61
CA GLY A 175 15.00 9.96 -1.76
C GLY A 175 13.73 10.80 -1.73
N LEU A 176 13.32 11.40 -0.60
CA LEU A 176 12.00 12.03 -0.44
C LEU A 176 11.63 12.97 -1.60
N ARG A 177 12.53 13.90 -1.98
CA ARG A 177 12.28 14.88 -3.04
C ARG A 177 12.14 14.29 -4.44
N ARG A 178 12.46 13.00 -4.62
CA ARG A 178 12.40 12.25 -5.89
C ARG A 178 11.34 11.14 -5.85
N ALA A 179 10.66 10.96 -4.72
CA ALA A 179 9.58 10.00 -4.56
C ALA A 179 8.30 10.50 -5.25
N HIS A 180 7.46 9.57 -5.66
CA HIS A 180 6.16 9.86 -6.29
C HIS A 180 5.10 10.13 -5.22
N GLY A 181 5.27 11.19 -4.46
CA GLY A 181 4.41 11.61 -3.36
C GLY A 181 4.96 11.27 -1.98
N ALA A 182 4.33 11.82 -0.94
CA ALA A 182 4.79 11.72 0.44
C ALA A 182 4.72 10.28 0.98
N GLU A 183 3.64 9.55 0.68
CA GLU A 183 3.49 8.14 1.07
C GLU A 183 4.65 7.31 0.48
N ALA A 184 4.90 7.44 -0.82
CA ALA A 184 5.99 6.73 -1.50
C ALA A 184 7.36 7.05 -0.86
N GLY A 185 7.60 8.31 -0.47
CA GLY A 185 8.84 8.69 0.23
C GLY A 185 9.01 8.01 1.59
N LEU A 186 7.94 7.94 2.37
CA LEU A 186 7.94 7.26 3.68
C LEU A 186 8.16 5.75 3.55
N LEU A 187 7.45 5.13 2.62
CA LEU A 187 7.56 3.69 2.35
C LEU A 187 8.94 3.34 1.76
N CYS A 188 9.52 4.23 0.95
CA CYS A 188 10.89 4.09 0.44
C CYS A 188 11.91 4.05 1.58
N ALA A 189 11.88 5.04 2.47
CA ALA A 189 12.79 5.11 3.61
C ALA A 189 12.70 3.85 4.50
N ARG A 190 11.46 3.40 4.78
CA ARG A 190 11.23 2.18 5.54
C ARG A 190 11.78 0.92 4.84
N ALA A 191 11.50 0.77 3.56
CA ALA A 191 11.95 -0.40 2.79
C ALA A 191 13.48 -0.44 2.64
N ALA A 192 14.13 0.73 2.50
CA ALA A 192 15.58 0.85 2.51
C ALA A 192 16.18 0.42 3.86
N TRP A 193 15.56 0.83 4.97
CA TRP A 193 15.97 0.41 6.32
C TRP A 193 15.85 -1.11 6.53
N ILE A 194 14.74 -1.73 6.10
CA ILE A 194 14.57 -3.21 6.15
C ILE A 194 15.72 -3.91 5.41
N ALA A 195 16.21 -3.33 4.33
CA ALA A 195 17.29 -3.88 3.52
C ALA A 195 18.70 -3.50 4.01
N GLY A 196 18.82 -2.86 5.18
CA GLY A 196 20.10 -2.57 5.83
C GLY A 196 20.68 -1.21 5.52
N PHE A 197 19.89 -0.21 5.14
CA PHE A 197 20.32 1.19 5.18
C PHE A 197 20.38 1.66 6.63
N ASP A 198 21.35 2.51 6.94
CA ASP A 198 21.67 2.91 8.30
C ASP A 198 20.82 4.12 8.75
N ALA A 199 20.43 5.00 7.83
CA ALA A 199 19.68 6.21 8.13
C ALA A 199 18.80 6.68 6.98
N THR A 200 17.91 7.65 7.27
CA THR A 200 17.13 8.38 6.27
C THR A 200 17.12 9.88 6.57
N ALA A 201 17.13 10.72 5.52
CA ALA A 201 16.94 12.16 5.64
C ALA A 201 15.45 12.56 5.79
N THR A 202 14.52 11.61 5.76
CA THR A 202 13.09 11.85 5.86
C THR A 202 12.65 11.85 7.33
N LEU A 203 12.59 13.02 7.97
CA LEU A 203 12.31 13.19 9.40
C LEU A 203 11.10 12.40 9.92
N ARG A 204 9.99 12.33 9.16
CA ARG A 204 8.81 11.59 9.58
C ARG A 204 9.05 10.07 9.59
N ALA A 205 9.89 9.56 8.70
CA ALA A 205 10.28 8.15 8.68
C ALA A 205 11.25 7.85 9.82
N ASP A 206 12.19 8.75 10.09
CA ASP A 206 13.17 8.64 11.17
C ASP A 206 12.53 8.53 12.55
N ARG A 207 11.49 9.31 12.86
CA ARG A 207 10.74 9.20 14.13
C ARG A 207 10.12 7.83 14.40
N LYS A 208 9.86 7.02 13.36
CA LYS A 208 9.35 5.64 13.51
C LYS A 208 10.48 4.62 13.67
N SER A 209 11.66 4.90 13.11
CA SER A 209 12.86 4.05 13.22
C SER A 209 13.67 4.34 14.48
N THR A 210 13.70 5.56 15.01
CA THR A 210 14.46 5.99 16.20
C THR A 210 14.00 5.38 17.53
N ARG A 211 12.87 4.69 17.59
CA ARG A 211 12.57 3.85 18.77
C ARG A 211 13.51 2.65 18.92
N LEU A 212 14.36 2.38 17.92
CA LEU A 212 15.35 1.30 17.94
C LEU A 212 16.81 1.82 18.01
N ASN A 213 17.07 3.12 17.83
CA ASN A 213 18.43 3.67 17.79
C ASN A 213 18.69 4.85 18.75
N SER A 214 18.00 4.92 19.89
CA SER A 214 18.32 5.93 20.95
C SER A 214 19.55 5.56 21.79
N SER A 215 20.47 4.75 21.30
CA SER A 215 21.68 4.36 22.01
C SER A 215 22.99 4.86 21.40
N HIS A 216 22.95 5.70 20.37
CA HIS A 216 24.17 6.28 19.78
C HIS A 216 23.95 7.75 19.36
N VAL A 217 23.98 8.64 20.33
CA VAL A 217 24.54 10.00 20.22
C VAL A 217 25.21 10.31 21.55
#